data_4755eeeaedf7628f1d3b694a75bb1b00
#
_entry.id   4755eeeaedf7628f1d3b694a75bb1b00
#
_cell.length_a   1.000
_cell.length_b   1.000
_cell.length_c   1.000
_cell.angle_alpha   90.00
_cell.angle_beta   90.00
_cell.angle_gamma   90.00
#
_symmetry.space_group_name_H-M   'P 1'
#
loop_
_entity.id
_entity.type
_entity.pdbx_description
1 polymer ?
#
loop_
_entity_poly.entity_id
_entity_poly.type
_entity_poly.pdbx_seq_one_letter_code
_entity_poly.pdbx_strand_id
1 'polypeptide(L)'
;VSHFPSCILFTVYNKDLEHKYHTISENHSFPAPLVDAIFSETHVLRIPNKFSLAPLGEHDYSSHFSINFGTDHSIATQDSELFTIVYEDTPAEYTHQLVNPHVTTDIDILYHFASQRGYANGLYFYHVENQVTIQAWKNGQFFLANRYAAENEDELFYYVMLVVDQLELPPADIHFSVIGTKQQHTSYHLLFNKYLSPLHLCNREQVEGTTDTTELAHFFGKCVL
;
A
#
# COMPACT_ATOMS: atom_id res chain seq x y z
N VAL A 1 2.79 -5.98 11.88
CA VAL A 1 2.07 -4.79 12.34
C VAL A 1 1.85 -3.88 11.16
N SER A 2 0.62 -3.47 10.89
CA SER A 2 0.29 -2.57 9.77
C SER A 2 -0.19 -1.22 10.32
N HIS A 3 0.51 -0.16 9.92
CA HIS A 3 0.26 1.19 10.39
C HIS A 3 -0.47 1.98 9.30
N PHE A 4 -1.77 2.12 9.47
CA PHE A 4 -2.66 2.93 8.65
C PHE A 4 -2.74 4.36 9.20
N PRO A 5 -3.18 5.34 8.41
CA PRO A 5 -3.31 6.72 8.88
C PRO A 5 -4.18 6.89 10.14
N SER A 6 -5.29 6.17 10.22
CA SER A 6 -6.26 6.29 11.33
C SER A 6 -6.10 5.22 12.42
N CYS A 7 -5.41 4.12 12.16
CA CYS A 7 -5.31 3.01 13.12
C CYS A 7 -4.07 2.16 12.93
N ILE A 8 -3.82 1.28 13.90
CA ILE A 8 -2.78 0.26 13.80
C ILE A 8 -3.45 -1.11 13.85
N LEU A 9 -3.12 -1.96 12.90
CA LEU A 9 -3.53 -3.36 12.90
C LEU A 9 -2.35 -4.24 13.29
N PHE A 10 -2.53 -5.00 14.35
CA PHE A 10 -1.60 -6.03 14.78
C PHE A 10 -2.09 -7.38 14.25
N THR A 11 -1.26 -8.05 13.47
CA THR A 11 -1.57 -9.38 12.93
C THR A 11 -0.48 -10.35 13.33
N VAL A 12 -0.86 -11.51 13.85
CA VAL A 12 0.06 -12.56 14.29
C VAL A 12 -0.11 -13.80 13.42
N TYR A 13 0.98 -14.30 12.92
CA TYR A 13 1.07 -15.56 12.17
C TYR A 13 1.90 -16.57 12.93
N ASN A 14 1.64 -17.85 12.74
CA ASN A 14 2.55 -18.92 13.20
C ASN A 14 3.70 -19.12 12.19
N LYS A 15 4.61 -20.04 12.50
CA LYS A 15 5.74 -20.41 11.63
C LYS A 15 5.33 -20.96 10.24
N ASP A 16 4.11 -21.42 10.09
CA ASP A 16 3.56 -21.95 8.84
C ASP A 16 2.76 -20.87 8.07
N LEU A 17 2.91 -19.61 8.47
CA LEU A 17 2.22 -18.43 7.95
C LEU A 17 0.68 -18.49 8.06
N GLU A 18 0.17 -19.31 8.97
CA GLU A 18 -1.26 -19.32 9.27
C GLU A 18 -1.60 -18.15 10.21
N HIS A 19 -2.62 -17.41 9.82
CA HIS A 19 -3.17 -16.33 10.65
C HIS A 19 -3.71 -16.88 11.98
N LYS A 20 -3.26 -16.31 13.08
CA LYS A 20 -3.67 -16.74 14.44
C LYS A 20 -4.45 -15.69 15.20
N TYR A 21 -4.13 -14.43 15.00
CA TYR A 21 -4.75 -13.35 15.76
C TYR A 21 -4.64 -12.04 15.01
N HIS A 22 -5.64 -11.20 15.13
CA HIS A 22 -5.53 -9.78 14.75
C HIS A 22 -6.32 -8.91 15.73
N THR A 23 -5.91 -7.65 15.84
CA THR A 23 -6.63 -6.62 16.59
C THR A 23 -6.29 -5.25 16.04
N ILE A 24 -7.25 -4.36 16.09
CA ILE A 24 -7.11 -2.96 15.67
C ILE A 24 -6.95 -2.10 16.93
N SER A 25 -6.01 -1.19 16.91
CA SER A 25 -5.80 -0.18 17.94
C SER A 25 -6.00 1.22 17.34
N GLU A 26 -7.12 1.84 17.66
CA GLU A 26 -7.41 3.22 17.26
C GLU A 26 -6.57 4.24 18.07
N ASN A 27 -6.15 3.87 19.25
CA ASN A 27 -5.35 4.72 20.15
C ASN A 27 -3.85 4.59 19.95
N HIS A 28 -3.41 3.91 18.90
CA HIS A 28 -2.00 3.66 18.60
C HIS A 28 -1.22 2.98 19.76
N SER A 29 -1.90 2.30 20.68
CA SER A 29 -1.30 1.59 21.80
C SER A 29 -1.00 0.12 21.46
N PHE A 30 0.02 -0.44 22.10
CA PHE A 30 0.33 -1.86 21.94
C PHE A 30 -0.73 -2.72 22.65
N PRO A 31 -1.30 -3.75 22.01
CA PRO A 31 -2.38 -4.54 22.59
C PRO A 31 -1.91 -5.33 23.80
N ALA A 32 -2.66 -5.26 24.91
CA ALA A 32 -2.33 -5.98 26.13
C ALA A 32 -2.05 -7.49 25.96
N PRO A 33 -2.77 -8.24 25.11
CA PRO A 33 -2.47 -9.66 24.88
C PRO A 33 -1.12 -9.93 24.23
N LEU A 34 -0.50 -8.92 23.61
CA LEU A 34 0.78 -9.05 22.90
C LEU A 34 1.97 -8.53 23.70
N VAL A 35 1.75 -7.88 24.84
CA VAL A 35 2.82 -7.25 25.64
C VAL A 35 3.86 -8.27 26.11
N ASP A 36 3.42 -9.45 26.52
CA ASP A 36 4.29 -10.52 27.02
C ASP A 36 4.62 -11.58 25.96
N ALA A 37 4.19 -11.37 24.71
CA ALA A 37 4.42 -12.33 23.64
C ALA A 37 5.86 -12.22 23.10
N ILE A 38 6.50 -13.37 22.88
CA ILE A 38 7.82 -13.45 22.25
C ILE A 38 7.62 -13.75 20.76
N PHE A 39 8.06 -12.81 19.92
CA PHE A 39 8.04 -12.95 18.46
C PHE A 39 9.44 -13.30 17.95
N SER A 40 9.53 -14.24 17.02
CA SER A 40 10.78 -14.57 16.34
C SER A 40 11.19 -13.49 15.34
N GLU A 41 10.20 -12.82 14.76
CA GLU A 41 10.38 -11.81 13.74
C GLU A 41 9.21 -10.82 13.79
N THR A 42 9.49 -9.57 13.49
CA THR A 42 8.49 -8.51 13.48
C THR A 42 8.61 -7.70 12.20
N HIS A 43 7.52 -7.60 11.46
CA HIS A 43 7.42 -6.74 10.27
C HIS A 43 6.49 -5.57 10.56
N VAL A 44 6.91 -4.37 10.17
CA VAL A 44 6.12 -3.14 10.29
C VAL A 44 5.82 -2.63 8.89
N LEU A 45 4.57 -2.74 8.51
CA LEU A 45 4.05 -2.10 7.28
C LEU A 45 3.67 -0.66 7.59
N ARG A 46 4.22 0.26 6.82
CA ARG A 46 3.86 1.68 6.85
C ARG A 46 3.00 2.01 5.63
N ILE A 47 1.87 2.66 5.88
CA ILE A 47 1.01 3.25 4.85
C ILE A 47 0.99 4.76 5.11
N PRO A 48 2.02 5.51 4.69
CA PRO A 48 2.14 6.92 4.99
C PRO A 48 1.09 7.75 4.23
N ASN A 49 0.59 8.82 4.83
CA ASN A 49 -0.32 9.74 4.14
C ASN A 49 0.33 10.41 2.93
N LYS A 50 1.61 10.73 3.05
CA LYS A 50 2.39 11.43 2.03
C LYS A 50 3.66 10.68 1.75
N PHE A 51 3.98 10.52 0.48
CA PHE A 51 5.26 10.01 0.02
C PHE A 51 5.65 10.64 -1.31
N SER A 52 6.94 10.61 -1.61
CA SER A 52 7.47 10.89 -2.94
C SER A 52 8.55 9.87 -3.29
N LEU A 53 8.83 9.73 -4.58
CA LEU A 53 9.88 8.87 -5.09
C LEU A 53 11.06 9.74 -5.50
N ALA A 54 12.24 9.44 -4.99
CA ALA A 54 13.48 10.12 -5.30
C ALA A 54 14.45 9.16 -6.01
N PRO A 55 15.38 9.65 -6.83
CA PRO A 55 16.46 8.84 -7.36
C PRO A 55 17.28 8.18 -6.25
N LEU A 56 17.77 6.95 -6.50
CA LEU A 56 18.70 6.30 -5.57
C LEU A 56 19.96 7.15 -5.39
N GLY A 57 20.38 7.30 -4.13
CA GLY A 57 21.60 8.05 -3.78
C GLY A 57 21.41 9.57 -3.80
N GLU A 58 20.19 10.08 -3.85
CA GLU A 58 19.90 11.50 -3.60
C GLU A 58 20.38 11.87 -2.19
N HIS A 59 20.95 13.07 -2.04
CA HIS A 59 21.51 13.51 -0.76
C HIS A 59 20.60 14.47 -0.01
N ASP A 60 19.61 15.06 -0.67
CA ASP A 60 18.69 16.04 -0.07
C ASP A 60 17.22 15.62 -0.22
N TYR A 61 16.89 14.54 0.47
CA TYR A 61 15.50 14.04 0.50
C TYR A 61 14.52 15.04 1.14
N SER A 62 14.97 15.86 2.08
CA SER A 62 14.12 16.87 2.73
C SER A 62 13.66 17.93 1.75
N SER A 63 14.56 18.48 0.94
CA SER A 63 14.19 19.41 -0.13
C SER A 63 13.31 18.73 -1.18
N HIS A 64 13.63 17.50 -1.57
CA HIS A 64 12.83 16.76 -2.53
C HIS A 64 11.37 16.57 -2.05
N PHE A 65 11.19 16.20 -0.78
CA PHE A 65 9.88 16.02 -0.19
C PHE A 65 9.13 17.33 -0.02
N SER A 66 9.84 18.38 0.42
CA SER A 66 9.26 19.70 0.69
C SER A 66 8.70 20.41 -0.55
N ILE A 67 9.23 20.13 -1.73
CA ILE A 67 8.69 20.64 -3.01
C ILE A 67 7.23 20.22 -3.19
N ASN A 68 6.89 19.01 -2.79
CA ASN A 68 5.55 18.46 -2.98
C ASN A 68 4.61 18.71 -1.78
N PHE A 69 5.15 18.76 -0.55
CA PHE A 69 4.33 18.68 0.67
C PHE A 69 4.59 19.80 1.69
N GLY A 70 5.58 20.65 1.45
CA GLY A 70 5.98 21.70 2.40
C GLY A 70 7.07 21.24 3.38
N THR A 71 7.55 22.14 4.23
CA THR A 71 8.77 21.98 5.04
C THR A 71 8.53 21.39 6.45
N ASP A 72 7.29 21.32 6.92
CA ASP A 72 6.96 21.06 8.33
C ASP A 72 6.72 19.56 8.62
N HIS A 73 7.41 18.67 7.89
CA HIS A 73 7.25 17.23 8.03
C HIS A 73 8.53 16.56 8.51
N SER A 74 8.41 15.69 9.52
CA SER A 74 9.42 14.67 9.79
C SER A 74 9.37 13.62 8.68
N ILE A 75 10.49 13.25 8.12
CA ILE A 75 10.57 12.29 7.02
C ILE A 75 11.40 11.07 7.40
N ALA A 76 11.03 9.93 6.82
CA ALA A 76 11.82 8.72 6.79
C ALA A 76 12.07 8.31 5.33
N THR A 77 13.04 7.45 5.12
CA THR A 77 13.40 6.96 3.80
C THR A 77 13.47 5.44 3.79
N GLN A 78 13.14 4.85 2.65
CA GLN A 78 13.32 3.44 2.37
C GLN A 78 13.83 3.27 0.95
N ASP A 79 14.99 2.63 0.78
CA ASP A 79 15.48 2.28 -0.54
C ASP A 79 14.75 1.05 -1.09
N SER A 80 14.32 1.16 -2.33
CA SER A 80 13.82 0.08 -3.17
C SER A 80 14.86 -0.22 -4.25
N GLU A 81 14.55 -1.10 -5.22
CA GLU A 81 15.50 -1.48 -6.27
C GLU A 81 15.87 -0.33 -7.23
N LEU A 82 14.93 0.56 -7.53
CA LEU A 82 15.07 1.61 -8.56
C LEU A 82 15.00 3.03 -8.00
N PHE A 83 14.47 3.21 -6.80
CA PHE A 83 14.20 4.52 -6.22
C PHE A 83 14.26 4.48 -4.70
N THR A 84 14.38 5.63 -4.09
CA THR A 84 14.16 5.82 -2.66
C THR A 84 12.74 6.34 -2.42
N ILE A 85 12.00 5.70 -1.53
CA ILE A 85 10.71 6.17 -1.04
C ILE A 85 10.98 7.13 0.10
N VAL A 86 10.59 8.38 -0.07
CA VAL A 86 10.65 9.42 0.97
C VAL A 86 9.23 9.63 1.47
N TYR A 87 8.99 9.45 2.75
CA TYR A 87 7.65 9.49 3.29
C TYR A 87 7.58 10.22 4.63
N GLU A 88 6.38 10.74 4.92
CA GLU A 88 6.09 11.36 6.21
C GLU A 88 6.22 10.32 7.32
N ASP A 89 7.17 10.58 8.22
CA ASP A 89 7.38 9.71 9.39
C ASP A 89 6.42 10.13 10.51
N THR A 90 5.55 9.21 10.86
CA THR A 90 4.69 9.35 12.03
C THR A 90 5.21 8.38 13.09
N PRO A 91 6.03 8.86 14.04
CA PRO A 91 6.59 8.02 15.08
C PRO A 91 5.44 7.35 15.87
N ALA A 92 5.52 6.03 15.99
CA ALA A 92 4.57 5.30 16.82
C ALA A 92 5.24 4.89 18.13
N GLU A 93 4.64 5.26 19.26
CA GLU A 93 5.17 4.99 20.59
C GLU A 93 5.46 3.50 20.85
N TYR A 94 4.75 2.61 20.17
CA TYR A 94 4.94 1.16 20.33
C TYR A 94 6.18 0.61 19.66
N THR A 95 6.84 1.33 18.76
CA THR A 95 8.02 0.83 18.03
C THR A 95 9.17 0.44 18.97
N HIS A 96 9.25 1.07 20.13
CA HIS A 96 10.22 0.72 21.18
C HIS A 96 9.97 -0.66 21.83
N GLN A 97 8.79 -1.24 21.64
CA GLN A 97 8.39 -2.54 22.20
C GLN A 97 8.65 -3.68 21.19
N LEU A 98 8.99 -3.35 19.95
CA LEU A 98 9.27 -4.34 18.91
C LEU A 98 10.75 -4.68 18.87
N VAL A 99 11.05 -5.96 18.75
CA VAL A 99 12.43 -6.46 18.67
C VAL A 99 12.84 -6.54 17.20
N ASN A 100 13.85 -5.75 16.81
CA ASN A 100 14.42 -5.73 15.45
C ASN A 100 13.37 -5.69 14.34
N PRO A 101 12.48 -4.68 14.31
CA PRO A 101 11.41 -4.64 13.33
C PRO A 101 11.98 -4.39 11.92
N HIS A 102 11.56 -5.20 10.96
CA HIS A 102 11.73 -4.91 9.55
C HIS A 102 10.62 -3.96 9.10
N VAL A 103 10.99 -2.72 8.80
CA VAL A 103 10.03 -1.70 8.35
C VAL A 103 9.98 -1.68 6.84
N THR A 104 8.79 -1.74 6.29
CA THR A 104 8.56 -1.61 4.84
C THR A 104 7.32 -0.75 4.57
N THR A 105 7.27 -0.13 3.41
CA THR A 105 6.12 0.64 2.97
C THR A 105 5.24 -0.18 2.04
N ASP A 106 3.95 0.15 2.00
CA ASP A 106 2.99 -0.40 1.05
C ASP A 106 3.42 -0.17 -0.40
N ILE A 107 4.09 0.95 -0.68
CA ILE A 107 4.60 1.31 -2.00
C ILE A 107 5.65 0.32 -2.48
N ASP A 108 6.60 -0.06 -1.61
CA ASP A 108 7.65 -1.01 -1.93
C ASP A 108 7.09 -2.43 -2.13
N ILE A 109 6.19 -2.85 -1.24
CA ILE A 109 5.52 -4.15 -1.38
C ILE A 109 4.72 -4.23 -2.68
N LEU A 110 3.97 -3.18 -3.00
CA LEU A 110 3.19 -3.14 -4.24
C LEU A 110 4.11 -3.14 -5.48
N TYR A 111 5.26 -2.46 -5.41
CA TYR A 111 6.28 -2.49 -6.46
C TYR A 111 6.78 -3.91 -6.72
N HIS A 112 7.21 -4.62 -5.68
CA HIS A 112 7.68 -6.01 -5.80
C HIS A 112 6.58 -6.96 -6.26
N PHE A 113 5.37 -6.82 -5.75
CA PHE A 113 4.22 -7.61 -6.18
C PHE A 113 3.92 -7.41 -7.67
N ALA A 114 3.89 -6.16 -8.14
CA ALA A 114 3.60 -5.83 -9.53
C ALA A 114 4.72 -6.30 -10.47
N SER A 115 6.00 -6.14 -10.08
CA SER A 115 7.16 -6.58 -10.87
C SER A 115 7.13 -8.09 -11.12
N GLN A 116 6.75 -8.88 -10.11
CA GLN A 116 6.63 -10.35 -10.23
C GLN A 116 5.50 -10.80 -11.16
N ARG A 117 4.47 -9.97 -11.37
CA ARG A 117 3.36 -10.28 -12.29
C ARG A 117 3.75 -10.20 -13.75
N GLY A 118 4.75 -9.39 -14.08
CA GLY A 118 5.35 -9.31 -15.41
C GLY A 118 4.44 -8.77 -16.51
N TYR A 119 3.36 -8.05 -16.17
CA TYR A 119 2.53 -7.40 -17.18
C TYR A 119 3.30 -6.24 -17.80
N ALA A 120 3.37 -6.22 -19.13
CA ALA A 120 4.05 -5.14 -19.85
C ALA A 120 3.43 -3.77 -19.54
N ASN A 121 2.10 -3.70 -19.50
CA ASN A 121 1.35 -2.52 -19.16
C ASN A 121 0.38 -2.90 -18.04
N GLY A 122 0.64 -2.45 -16.83
CA GLY A 122 -0.14 -2.79 -15.64
C GLY A 122 -0.50 -1.55 -14.84
N LEU A 123 -1.70 -1.52 -14.31
CA LEU A 123 -2.13 -0.53 -13.34
C LEU A 123 -2.68 -1.26 -12.12
N TYR A 124 -2.03 -1.06 -10.99
CA TYR A 124 -2.35 -1.67 -9.71
C TYR A 124 -2.79 -0.60 -8.75
N PHE A 125 -3.90 -0.81 -8.07
CA PHE A 125 -4.37 0.15 -7.09
C PHE A 125 -5.09 -0.51 -5.92
N TYR A 126 -5.15 0.20 -4.82
CA TYR A 126 -6.00 -0.09 -3.70
C TYR A 126 -6.55 1.21 -3.11
N HIS A 127 -7.71 1.08 -2.48
CA HIS A 127 -8.40 2.16 -1.80
C HIS A 127 -8.50 1.83 -0.31
N VAL A 128 -8.05 2.75 0.52
CA VAL A 128 -8.14 2.62 1.97
C VAL A 128 -8.52 3.96 2.57
N GLU A 129 -9.50 3.94 3.47
CA GLU A 129 -10.06 5.15 4.05
C GLU A 129 -10.58 6.09 2.93
N ASN A 130 -10.00 7.28 2.81
CA ASN A 130 -10.33 8.26 1.78
C ASN A 130 -9.15 8.49 0.80
N GLN A 131 -8.34 7.47 0.58
CA GLN A 131 -7.16 7.55 -0.29
C GLN A 131 -7.08 6.37 -1.24
N VAL A 132 -6.72 6.64 -2.49
CA VAL A 132 -6.34 5.63 -3.47
C VAL A 132 -4.84 5.72 -3.76
N THR A 133 -4.16 4.59 -3.66
CA THR A 133 -2.78 4.44 -4.12
C THR A 133 -2.79 3.74 -5.46
N ILE A 134 -2.09 4.31 -6.43
CA ILE A 134 -2.01 3.77 -7.80
C ILE A 134 -0.55 3.60 -8.16
N GLN A 135 -0.20 2.42 -8.68
CA GLN A 135 1.06 2.16 -9.35
C GLN A 135 0.83 1.76 -10.80
N ALA A 136 1.66 2.27 -11.69
CA ALA A 136 1.55 1.99 -13.11
C ALA A 136 2.89 1.54 -13.71
N TRP A 137 2.77 0.62 -14.68
CA TRP A 137 3.86 0.01 -15.41
C TRP A 137 3.60 0.20 -16.92
N LYS A 138 4.63 0.60 -17.67
CA LYS A 138 4.57 0.82 -19.11
C LYS A 138 5.75 0.10 -19.77
N ASN A 139 5.47 -0.76 -20.75
CA ASN A 139 6.50 -1.53 -21.46
C ASN A 139 7.40 -2.36 -20.54
N GLY A 140 6.84 -2.93 -19.49
CA GLY A 140 7.57 -3.71 -18.49
C GLY A 140 8.43 -2.90 -17.51
N GLN A 141 8.34 -1.57 -17.56
CA GLN A 141 9.07 -0.68 -16.68
C GLN A 141 8.13 0.01 -15.72
N PHE A 142 8.59 0.21 -14.49
CA PHE A 142 7.90 1.04 -13.51
C PHE A 142 7.77 2.47 -14.04
N PHE A 143 6.56 3.01 -14.06
CA PHE A 143 6.27 4.32 -14.62
C PHE A 143 5.99 5.36 -13.55
N LEU A 144 5.10 5.06 -12.62
CA LEU A 144 4.78 5.93 -11.50
C LEU A 144 4.17 5.18 -10.31
N ALA A 145 4.28 5.78 -9.12
CA ALA A 145 3.39 5.53 -8.00
C ALA A 145 2.93 6.86 -7.42
N ASN A 146 1.64 6.95 -7.08
CA ASN A 146 1.10 8.13 -6.43
C ASN A 146 -0.10 7.78 -5.55
N ARG A 147 -0.42 8.69 -4.63
CA ARG A 147 -1.56 8.58 -3.72
C ARG A 147 -2.43 9.82 -3.85
N TYR A 148 -3.72 9.61 -3.98
CA TYR A 148 -4.71 10.65 -4.19
C TYR A 148 -5.78 10.57 -3.12
N ALA A 149 -6.33 11.72 -2.71
CA ALA A 149 -7.54 11.74 -1.91
C ALA A 149 -8.72 11.31 -2.80
N ALA A 150 -9.47 10.30 -2.37
CA ALA A 150 -10.64 9.78 -3.07
C ALA A 150 -11.65 9.29 -2.04
N GLU A 151 -12.76 9.98 -1.91
CA GLU A 151 -13.80 9.68 -0.92
C GLU A 151 -14.84 8.67 -1.45
N ASN A 152 -14.89 8.48 -2.77
CA ASN A 152 -15.88 7.64 -3.43
C ASN A 152 -15.34 6.99 -4.71
N GLU A 153 -16.17 6.14 -5.30
CA GLU A 153 -15.82 5.35 -6.49
C GLU A 153 -15.58 6.21 -7.74
N ASP A 154 -16.32 7.31 -7.88
CA ASP A 154 -16.20 8.21 -9.03
C ASP A 154 -14.87 8.97 -8.99
N GLU A 155 -14.44 9.40 -7.80
CA GLU A 155 -13.14 10.05 -7.61
C GLU A 155 -11.98 9.06 -7.82
N LEU A 156 -12.11 7.84 -7.30
CA LEU A 156 -11.17 6.76 -7.58
C LEU A 156 -11.03 6.55 -9.09
N PHE A 157 -12.16 6.41 -9.77
CA PHE A 157 -12.18 6.20 -11.23
C PHE A 157 -11.56 7.37 -11.98
N TYR A 158 -11.82 8.62 -11.54
CA TYR A 158 -11.19 9.80 -12.09
C TYR A 158 -9.65 9.73 -12.03
N TYR A 159 -9.07 9.36 -10.87
CA TYR A 159 -7.62 9.24 -10.74
C TYR A 159 -7.04 8.08 -11.54
N VAL A 160 -7.76 6.97 -11.65
CA VAL A 160 -7.36 5.88 -12.55
C VAL A 160 -7.32 6.37 -14.00
N MET A 161 -8.33 7.12 -14.45
CA MET A 161 -8.36 7.69 -15.80
C MET A 161 -7.25 8.71 -16.02
N LEU A 162 -6.92 9.51 -15.02
CA LEU A 162 -5.80 10.45 -15.07
C LEU A 162 -4.47 9.72 -15.31
N VAL A 163 -4.25 8.59 -14.63
CA VAL A 163 -3.04 7.76 -14.82
C VAL A 163 -3.05 7.07 -16.20
N VAL A 164 -4.20 6.59 -16.65
CA VAL A 164 -4.36 6.01 -18.00
C VAL A 164 -3.98 7.02 -19.08
N ASP A 165 -4.42 8.27 -18.94
CA ASP A 165 -4.06 9.35 -19.87
C ASP A 165 -2.55 9.61 -19.85
N GLN A 166 -1.92 9.64 -18.69
CA GLN A 166 -0.47 9.79 -18.55
C GLN A 166 0.33 8.63 -19.16
N LEU A 167 -0.24 7.42 -19.15
CA LEU A 167 0.38 6.26 -19.79
C LEU A 167 0.42 6.40 -21.33
N GLU A 168 -0.47 7.20 -21.91
CA GLU A 168 -0.61 7.35 -23.37
C GLU A 168 -0.81 6.01 -24.09
N LEU A 169 -1.53 5.09 -23.46
CA LEU A 169 -1.83 3.76 -23.98
C LEU A 169 -3.35 3.58 -24.14
N PRO A 170 -3.78 2.81 -25.15
CA PRO A 170 -5.18 2.40 -25.20
C PRO A 170 -5.54 1.62 -23.93
N PRO A 171 -6.71 1.90 -23.30
CA PRO A 171 -7.14 1.15 -22.11
C PRO A 171 -7.17 -0.37 -22.31
N ALA A 172 -7.44 -0.84 -23.55
CA ALA A 172 -7.44 -2.26 -23.87
C ALA A 172 -6.06 -2.94 -23.75
N ASP A 173 -4.99 -2.17 -23.77
CA ASP A 173 -3.62 -2.67 -23.66
C ASP A 173 -3.10 -2.65 -22.19
N ILE A 174 -3.93 -2.19 -21.25
CA ILE A 174 -3.57 -2.06 -19.84
C ILE A 174 -4.27 -3.16 -19.02
N HIS A 175 -3.50 -3.86 -18.19
CA HIS A 175 -4.02 -4.80 -17.22
C HIS A 175 -4.35 -4.07 -15.91
N PHE A 176 -5.65 -3.96 -15.60
CA PHE A 176 -6.12 -3.29 -14.38
C PHE A 176 -6.26 -4.29 -13.23
N SER A 177 -5.68 -3.97 -12.09
CA SER A 177 -5.71 -4.83 -10.89
C SER A 177 -6.04 -4.03 -9.65
N VAL A 178 -7.03 -4.50 -8.89
CA VAL A 178 -7.37 -3.96 -7.57
C VAL A 178 -6.93 -4.91 -6.46
N ILE A 179 -6.36 -4.34 -5.41
CA ILE A 179 -6.09 -5.01 -4.15
C ILE A 179 -7.12 -4.52 -3.15
N GLY A 180 -7.92 -5.41 -2.61
CA GLY A 180 -9.01 -5.05 -1.71
C GLY A 180 -10.01 -6.16 -1.52
N THR A 181 -11.15 -5.83 -0.94
CA THR A 181 -12.24 -6.78 -0.71
C THR A 181 -12.98 -7.12 -2.01
N LYS A 182 -13.69 -8.26 -1.97
CA LYS A 182 -14.59 -8.64 -3.06
C LYS A 182 -15.71 -7.61 -3.27
N GLN A 183 -16.14 -6.96 -2.20
CA GLN A 183 -17.14 -5.90 -2.26
C GLN A 183 -16.62 -4.69 -3.03
N GLN A 184 -15.42 -4.19 -2.69
CA GLN A 184 -14.77 -3.11 -3.44
C GLN A 184 -14.59 -3.46 -4.92
N HIS A 185 -14.08 -4.67 -5.22
CA HIS A 185 -13.97 -5.12 -6.59
C HIS A 185 -15.32 -5.11 -7.33
N THR A 186 -16.40 -5.57 -6.69
CA THR A 186 -17.73 -5.60 -7.30
C THR A 186 -18.25 -4.18 -7.59
N SER A 187 -18.03 -3.25 -6.66
CA SER A 187 -18.38 -1.85 -6.84
C SER A 187 -17.67 -1.21 -8.04
N TYR A 188 -16.36 -1.37 -8.11
CA TYR A 188 -15.57 -0.76 -9.19
C TYR A 188 -15.75 -1.46 -10.54
N HIS A 189 -16.06 -2.74 -10.54
CA HIS A 189 -16.14 -3.56 -11.74
C HIS A 189 -17.12 -3.00 -12.78
N LEU A 190 -18.23 -2.43 -12.34
CA LEU A 190 -19.23 -1.85 -13.25
C LEU A 190 -18.70 -0.64 -14.01
N LEU A 191 -17.96 0.25 -13.35
CA LEU A 191 -17.34 1.42 -13.97
C LEU A 191 -16.20 0.99 -14.92
N PHE A 192 -15.34 0.08 -14.47
CA PHE A 192 -14.22 -0.41 -15.28
C PHE A 192 -14.69 -1.11 -16.54
N ASN A 193 -15.64 -2.03 -16.45
CA ASN A 193 -16.16 -2.74 -17.63
C ASN A 193 -16.86 -1.83 -18.64
N LYS A 194 -17.37 -0.69 -18.19
CA LYS A 194 -18.05 0.26 -19.08
C LYS A 194 -17.08 1.10 -19.91
N TYR A 195 -15.93 1.46 -19.34
CA TYR A 195 -15.03 2.46 -19.92
C TYR A 195 -13.62 1.97 -20.18
N LEU A 196 -13.19 0.89 -19.52
CA LEU A 196 -11.85 0.35 -19.56
C LEU A 196 -11.87 -1.15 -19.86
N SER A 197 -10.72 -1.80 -19.68
CA SER A 197 -10.60 -3.27 -19.71
C SER A 197 -11.13 -3.89 -18.40
N PRO A 198 -11.40 -5.20 -18.37
CA PRO A 198 -11.84 -5.89 -17.16
C PRO A 198 -10.91 -5.65 -15.97
N LEU A 199 -11.52 -5.40 -14.81
CA LEU A 199 -10.81 -5.26 -13.55
C LEU A 199 -10.55 -6.63 -12.90
N HIS A 200 -9.32 -6.89 -12.50
CA HIS A 200 -8.88 -8.12 -11.84
C HIS A 200 -8.70 -7.90 -10.34
N LEU A 201 -9.24 -8.83 -9.54
CA LEU A 201 -9.00 -8.85 -8.10
C LEU A 201 -7.71 -9.62 -7.80
N CYS A 202 -6.76 -8.98 -7.11
CA CYS A 202 -5.50 -9.60 -6.74
C CYS A 202 -5.61 -10.54 -5.53
N ASN A 203 -6.49 -10.24 -4.58
CA ASN A 203 -6.71 -11.06 -3.39
C ASN A 203 -7.54 -12.30 -3.76
N ARG A 204 -6.92 -13.47 -3.69
CA ARG A 204 -7.64 -14.73 -3.95
C ARG A 204 -8.26 -15.35 -2.71
N GLU A 205 -7.67 -15.12 -1.55
CA GLU A 205 -8.14 -15.63 -0.27
C GLU A 205 -8.70 -14.49 0.56
N GLN A 206 -9.97 -14.56 0.87
CA GLN A 206 -10.63 -13.59 1.73
C GLN A 206 -10.80 -14.18 3.13
N VAL A 207 -10.59 -13.34 4.14
CA VAL A 207 -10.90 -13.69 5.52
C VAL A 207 -12.34 -13.23 5.80
N GLU A 208 -13.24 -14.16 6.14
CA GLU A 208 -14.63 -13.82 6.42
C GLU A 208 -14.74 -12.81 7.59
N GLY A 209 -15.61 -11.82 7.43
CA GLY A 209 -15.91 -10.83 8.46
C GLY A 209 -14.86 -9.72 8.64
N THR A 210 -13.96 -9.55 7.68
CA THR A 210 -12.90 -8.52 7.73
C THR A 210 -13.33 -7.20 7.10
N THR A 211 -12.75 -6.10 7.60
CA THR A 211 -12.85 -4.77 7.01
C THR A 211 -11.86 -4.62 5.84
N ASP A 212 -12.02 -3.59 5.00
CA ASP A 212 -11.10 -3.28 3.91
C ASP A 212 -9.65 -3.13 4.41
N THR A 213 -9.46 -2.47 5.55
CA THR A 213 -8.16 -2.31 6.21
C THR A 213 -7.52 -3.65 6.59
N THR A 214 -8.31 -4.58 7.11
CA THR A 214 -7.83 -5.91 7.52
C THR A 214 -7.43 -6.75 6.29
N GLU A 215 -8.20 -6.70 5.21
CA GLU A 215 -7.87 -7.39 3.95
C GLU A 215 -6.57 -6.87 3.35
N LEU A 216 -6.36 -5.55 3.32
CA LEU A 216 -5.12 -4.95 2.85
C LEU A 216 -3.92 -5.36 3.71
N ALA A 217 -4.06 -5.30 5.04
CA ALA A 217 -2.99 -5.72 5.95
C ALA A 217 -2.64 -7.20 5.77
N HIS A 218 -3.65 -8.05 5.53
CA HIS A 218 -3.43 -9.47 5.25
C HIS A 218 -2.73 -9.69 3.91
N PHE A 219 -3.15 -8.99 2.87
CA PHE A 219 -2.50 -9.03 1.56
C PHE A 219 -1.02 -8.63 1.67
N PHE A 220 -0.74 -7.44 2.22
CA PHE A 220 0.62 -6.96 2.36
C PHE A 220 1.45 -7.84 3.31
N GLY A 221 0.87 -8.33 4.40
CA GLY A 221 1.54 -9.27 5.30
C GLY A 221 2.01 -10.54 4.59
N LYS A 222 1.19 -11.12 3.71
CA LYS A 222 1.59 -12.29 2.90
C LYS A 222 2.66 -11.98 1.85
N CYS A 223 2.76 -10.74 1.39
CA CYS A 223 3.81 -10.34 0.45
C CYS A 223 5.18 -10.14 1.12
N VAL A 224 5.21 -9.89 2.43
CA VAL A 224 6.43 -9.62 3.20
C VAL A 224 7.00 -10.88 3.86
N LEU A 225 6.13 -11.84 4.20
CA LEU A 225 6.49 -13.11 4.85
C LEU A 225 6.83 -14.18 3.82
#